data_2bf06999f87866859c17c963ce22fb88
#
_entry.id   2bf06999f87866859c17c963ce22fb88
#
_cell.length_a   1.000
_cell.length_b   1.000
_cell.length_c   1.000
_cell.angle_alpha   90.00
_cell.angle_beta   90.00
_cell.angle_gamma   90.00
#
_symmetry.space_group_name_H-M   'P 1'
#
loop_
_entity.id
_entity.type
_entity.pdbx_description
1 polymer ?
#
loop_
_entity_poly.entity_id
_entity_poly.type
_entity_poly.pdbx_seq_one_letter_code
_entity_poly.pdbx_strand_id
1 'polypeptide(L)'
;MEIIVVPWLGEWKAQMETDTDIRNWIVKTLSSENQAIGIYEAEVYWKKYPQDTFNIILSDEKDHFCKMEQYLKDNACTYSTFNRIIISLYQFSGWIIGTILSLLPRKICFHLHTIAEKKAARGYENIVEELSKNNDLEKNQQYIFKKLLQGMMNNECIHSEIFKYHSNIFHGW
;
A
#
# COMPACT_ATOMS: atom_id res chain seq x y z
N MET A 1 -1.81 12.92 -24.03
CA MET A 1 -1.58 11.57 -23.51
C MET A 1 -1.26 11.78 -22.04
N GLU A 2 -2.30 11.78 -21.19
CA GLU A 2 -2.13 11.93 -19.75
C GLU A 2 -1.48 10.64 -19.23
N ILE A 3 -0.31 10.77 -18.67
CA ILE A 3 0.37 9.68 -17.97
C ILE A 3 -0.54 9.34 -16.78
N ILE A 4 -1.09 8.13 -16.76
CA ILE A 4 -1.77 7.59 -15.59
C ILE A 4 -0.72 7.56 -14.48
N VAL A 5 -0.72 8.62 -13.67
CA VAL A 5 0.15 8.71 -12.48
C VAL A 5 -0.37 7.64 -11.53
N VAL A 6 0.37 6.55 -11.46
CA VAL A 6 0.12 5.48 -10.50
C VAL A 6 0.01 6.12 -9.12
N PRO A 7 -0.99 5.82 -8.29
CA PRO A 7 -1.16 6.45 -6.97
C PRO A 7 0.09 6.38 -6.09
N TRP A 8 0.93 5.40 -6.30
CA TRP A 8 2.27 5.23 -5.75
C TRP A 8 3.20 6.44 -5.99
N LEU A 9 2.95 7.24 -7.04
CA LEU A 9 3.76 8.40 -7.42
C LEU A 9 3.04 9.74 -7.14
N GLY A 10 1.79 9.73 -6.73
CA GLY A 10 0.99 10.93 -6.46
C GLY A 10 1.18 11.46 -5.03
N GLU A 11 1.20 12.78 -4.88
CA GLU A 11 1.05 13.41 -3.57
C GLU A 11 -0.37 13.16 -3.05
N TRP A 12 -0.48 12.57 -1.87
CA TRP A 12 -1.74 12.41 -1.14
C TRP A 12 -2.16 13.76 -0.57
N LYS A 13 -2.80 14.57 -1.39
CA LYS A 13 -3.54 15.74 -0.89
C LYS A 13 -4.97 15.31 -0.63
N ALA A 14 -5.29 15.01 0.61
CA ALA A 14 -6.65 14.79 1.05
C ALA A 14 -7.13 16.04 1.82
N GLN A 15 -8.23 16.62 1.33
CA GLN A 15 -9.08 17.51 2.11
C GLN A 15 -10.23 16.66 2.65
N MET A 16 -10.37 16.55 3.98
CA MET A 16 -11.45 15.78 4.62
C MET A 16 -12.71 16.64 4.72
N GLU A 17 -13.80 16.15 4.17
CA GLU A 17 -15.16 16.63 4.45
C GLU A 17 -16.08 15.43 4.71
N THR A 18 -16.36 15.11 6.00
CA THR A 18 -17.40 14.18 6.50
C THR A 18 -17.18 12.65 6.39
N ASP A 19 -18.11 11.83 6.89
CA ASP A 19 -18.13 10.34 6.84
C ASP A 19 -17.84 9.73 5.46
N THR A 20 -18.14 10.47 4.40
CA THR A 20 -17.82 10.10 3.02
C THR A 20 -16.31 9.98 2.81
N ASP A 21 -15.53 10.73 3.52
CA ASP A 21 -14.07 10.82 3.35
C ASP A 21 -13.35 9.62 3.92
N ILE A 22 -13.77 9.09 5.07
CA ILE A 22 -13.16 7.88 5.65
C ILE A 22 -13.36 6.69 4.72
N ARG A 23 -14.55 6.54 4.13
CA ARG A 23 -14.80 5.49 3.14
C ARG A 23 -13.90 5.63 1.92
N ASN A 24 -13.72 6.85 1.43
CA ASN A 24 -12.83 7.14 0.30
C ASN A 24 -11.38 6.83 0.64
N TRP A 25 -10.93 7.15 1.85
CA TRP A 25 -9.61 6.81 2.35
C TRP A 25 -9.39 5.31 2.41
N ILE A 26 -10.36 4.59 2.98
CA ILE A 26 -10.28 3.13 3.09
C ILE A 26 -10.24 2.48 1.69
N VAL A 27 -11.07 2.94 0.75
CA VAL A 27 -11.06 2.43 -0.63
C VAL A 27 -9.73 2.73 -1.32
N LYS A 28 -9.16 3.92 -1.12
CA LYS A 28 -7.83 4.27 -1.65
C LYS A 28 -6.74 3.39 -1.04
N THR A 29 -6.76 3.20 0.27
CA THR A 29 -5.82 2.32 0.97
C THR A 29 -5.94 0.89 0.45
N LEU A 30 -7.15 0.32 0.41
CA LEU A 30 -7.37 -1.02 -0.14
C LEU A 30 -6.91 -1.14 -1.60
N SER A 31 -7.09 -0.11 -2.41
CA SER A 31 -6.60 -0.10 -3.79
C SER A 31 -5.08 -0.10 -3.85
N SER A 32 -4.42 0.65 -2.96
CA SER A 32 -2.96 0.68 -2.85
C SER A 32 -2.38 -0.66 -2.41
N GLU A 33 -2.94 -1.24 -1.33
CA GLU A 33 -2.52 -2.55 -0.85
C GLU A 33 -2.71 -3.64 -1.92
N ASN A 34 -3.87 -3.63 -2.60
CA ASN A 34 -4.13 -4.61 -3.63
C ASN A 34 -3.21 -4.43 -4.86
N GLN A 35 -2.78 -3.20 -5.14
CA GLN A 35 -1.75 -2.94 -6.15
C GLN A 35 -0.38 -3.47 -5.71
N ALA A 36 0.02 -3.27 -4.46
CA ALA A 36 1.25 -3.81 -3.89
C ALA A 36 1.24 -5.35 -3.93
N ILE A 37 0.14 -5.98 -3.54
CA ILE A 37 -0.06 -7.43 -3.68
C ILE A 37 0.20 -7.87 -5.13
N GLY A 38 -0.40 -7.21 -6.11
CA GLY A 38 -0.19 -7.52 -7.53
C GLY A 38 1.28 -7.41 -7.96
N ILE A 39 1.98 -6.38 -7.50
CA ILE A 39 3.41 -6.16 -7.77
C ILE A 39 4.23 -7.34 -7.23
N TYR A 40 4.08 -7.66 -5.95
CA TYR A 40 4.86 -8.71 -5.31
C TYR A 40 4.47 -10.11 -5.78
N GLU A 41 3.20 -10.37 -6.12
CA GLU A 41 2.78 -11.63 -6.76
C GLU A 41 3.49 -11.85 -8.11
N ALA A 42 3.64 -10.81 -8.93
CA ALA A 42 4.37 -10.90 -10.18
C ALA A 42 5.87 -11.17 -9.94
N GLU A 43 6.50 -10.47 -9.00
CA GLU A 43 7.92 -10.66 -8.70
C GLU A 43 8.22 -12.06 -8.14
N VAL A 44 7.34 -12.58 -7.28
CA VAL A 44 7.42 -13.97 -6.80
C VAL A 44 7.21 -14.95 -7.96
N TYR A 45 6.24 -14.71 -8.84
CA TYR A 45 5.98 -15.53 -10.02
C TYR A 45 7.20 -15.61 -10.94
N TRP A 46 7.83 -14.48 -11.24
CA TRP A 46 9.03 -14.38 -12.06
C TRP A 46 10.32 -14.73 -11.30
N LYS A 47 10.18 -15.27 -10.08
CA LYS A 47 11.30 -15.69 -9.21
C LYS A 47 12.37 -14.62 -9.03
N LYS A 48 11.93 -13.36 -8.79
CA LYS A 48 12.86 -12.28 -8.48
C LYS A 48 13.64 -12.62 -7.20
N TYR A 49 14.95 -12.55 -7.27
CA TYR A 49 15.82 -12.84 -6.12
C TYR A 49 16.08 -11.57 -5.28
N PRO A 50 16.10 -11.63 -3.95
CA PRO A 50 15.88 -12.80 -3.09
C PRO A 50 14.38 -13.11 -2.92
N GLN A 51 13.98 -14.31 -3.32
CA GLN A 51 12.57 -14.71 -3.37
C GLN A 51 11.90 -14.71 -1.99
N ASP A 52 12.65 -15.09 -0.94
CA ASP A 52 12.12 -15.12 0.43
C ASP A 52 11.71 -13.73 0.91
N THR A 53 12.48 -12.69 0.56
CA THR A 53 12.14 -11.30 0.87
C THR A 53 10.83 -10.89 0.24
N PHE A 54 10.63 -11.18 -1.05
CA PHE A 54 9.38 -10.86 -1.74
C PHE A 54 8.19 -11.66 -1.20
N ASN A 55 8.38 -12.92 -0.81
CA ASN A 55 7.33 -13.74 -0.18
C ASN A 55 6.90 -13.17 1.19
N ILE A 56 7.85 -12.73 2.01
CA ILE A 56 7.56 -12.14 3.32
C ILE A 56 6.76 -10.85 3.13
N ILE A 57 7.24 -9.94 2.29
CA ILE A 57 6.56 -8.67 2.03
C ILE A 57 5.17 -8.90 1.42
N LEU A 58 5.03 -9.81 0.45
CA LEU A 58 3.72 -10.19 -0.10
C LEU A 58 2.75 -10.70 0.97
N SER A 59 3.26 -11.45 1.95
CA SER A 59 2.44 -11.92 3.08
C SER A 59 1.96 -10.75 3.94
N ASP A 60 2.83 -9.77 4.19
CA ASP A 60 2.50 -8.57 4.96
C ASP A 60 1.47 -7.70 4.23
N GLU A 61 1.61 -7.49 2.92
CA GLU A 61 0.64 -6.75 2.10
C GLU A 61 -0.75 -7.41 2.12
N LYS A 62 -0.80 -8.75 2.03
CA LYS A 62 -2.06 -9.50 2.15
C LYS A 62 -2.69 -9.35 3.54
N ASP A 63 -1.88 -9.32 4.58
CA ASP A 63 -2.33 -9.08 5.95
C ASP A 63 -2.87 -7.66 6.12
N HIS A 64 -2.19 -6.64 5.56
CA HIS A 64 -2.68 -5.26 5.53
C HIS A 64 -4.06 -5.16 4.87
N PHE A 65 -4.19 -5.73 3.69
CA PHE A 65 -5.47 -5.75 2.96
C PHE A 65 -6.58 -6.43 3.77
N CYS A 66 -6.30 -7.61 4.33
CA CYS A 66 -7.26 -8.36 5.16
C CYS A 66 -7.67 -7.59 6.42
N LYS A 67 -6.74 -6.95 7.11
CA LYS A 67 -7.03 -6.14 8.30
C LYS A 67 -7.91 -4.94 7.97
N MET A 68 -7.67 -4.30 6.82
CA MET A 68 -8.49 -3.18 6.35
C MET A 68 -9.91 -3.62 5.98
N GLU A 69 -10.06 -4.77 5.30
CA GLU A 69 -11.37 -5.36 5.01
C GLU A 69 -12.12 -5.76 6.29
N GLN A 70 -11.40 -6.31 7.26
CA GLN A 70 -11.99 -6.68 8.55
C GLN A 70 -12.48 -5.44 9.30
N TYR A 71 -11.68 -4.37 9.33
CA TYR A 71 -12.09 -3.10 9.91
C TYR A 71 -13.40 -2.58 9.31
N LEU A 72 -13.56 -2.66 7.98
CA LEU A 72 -14.81 -2.27 7.31
C LEU A 72 -16.00 -3.12 7.76
N LYS A 73 -15.82 -4.43 7.84
CA LYS A 73 -16.88 -5.35 8.27
C LYS A 73 -17.31 -5.08 9.71
N ASP A 74 -16.35 -4.89 10.61
CA ASP A 74 -16.59 -4.66 12.04
C ASP A 74 -17.32 -3.32 12.30
N ASN A 75 -17.14 -2.35 11.42
CA ASN A 75 -17.81 -1.04 11.50
C ASN A 75 -19.06 -0.93 10.60
N ALA A 76 -19.62 -2.06 10.13
CA ALA A 76 -20.76 -2.13 9.24
C ALA A 76 -20.64 -1.24 7.97
N CYS A 77 -19.40 -0.94 7.58
CA CYS A 77 -19.09 -0.17 6.38
C CYS A 77 -18.98 -1.11 5.18
N THR A 78 -19.69 -0.80 4.11
CA THR A 78 -19.57 -1.54 2.84
C THR A 78 -19.13 -0.59 1.73
N TYR A 79 -18.33 -1.07 0.83
CA TYR A 79 -18.03 -0.34 -0.39
C TYR A 79 -18.81 -0.93 -1.58
N SER A 80 -19.09 -0.09 -2.56
CA SER A 80 -19.91 -0.45 -3.71
C SER A 80 -19.27 -1.55 -4.58
N THR A 81 -20.08 -2.24 -5.38
CA THR A 81 -19.57 -3.18 -6.39
C THR A 81 -18.59 -2.50 -7.35
N PHE A 82 -18.80 -1.23 -7.66
CA PHE A 82 -17.89 -0.44 -8.49
C PHE A 82 -16.50 -0.30 -7.83
N ASN A 83 -16.44 -0.01 -6.52
CA ASN A 83 -15.18 0.07 -5.79
C ASN A 83 -14.45 -1.29 -5.77
N ARG A 84 -15.18 -2.41 -5.67
CA ARG A 84 -14.59 -3.75 -5.78
C ARG A 84 -13.90 -3.98 -7.12
N ILE A 85 -14.54 -3.55 -8.20
CA ILE A 85 -13.95 -3.63 -9.55
C ILE A 85 -12.68 -2.77 -9.61
N ILE A 86 -12.73 -1.55 -9.10
CA ILE A 86 -11.56 -0.66 -9.05
C ILE A 86 -10.40 -1.31 -8.28
N ILE A 87 -10.65 -1.81 -7.07
CA ILE A 87 -9.64 -2.49 -6.25
C ILE A 87 -9.00 -3.67 -7.02
N SER A 88 -9.82 -4.48 -7.71
CA SER A 88 -9.31 -5.59 -8.54
C SER A 88 -8.48 -5.10 -9.74
N LEU A 89 -8.85 -3.99 -10.37
CA LEU A 89 -8.08 -3.39 -11.45
C LEU A 89 -6.72 -2.88 -10.96
N TYR A 90 -6.64 -2.38 -9.72
CA TYR A 90 -5.36 -2.01 -9.11
C TYR A 90 -4.45 -3.21 -8.94
N GLN A 91 -4.95 -4.37 -8.48
CA GLN A 91 -4.16 -5.60 -8.40
C GLN A 91 -3.61 -6.00 -9.77
N PHE A 92 -4.47 -5.99 -10.80
CA PHE A 92 -4.04 -6.29 -12.16
C PHE A 92 -2.96 -5.31 -12.66
N SER A 93 -3.15 -4.02 -12.42
CA SER A 93 -2.13 -3.00 -12.76
C SER A 93 -0.82 -3.25 -11.99
N GLY A 94 -0.92 -3.62 -10.72
CA GLY A 94 0.23 -4.02 -9.91
C GLY A 94 0.99 -5.19 -10.51
N TRP A 95 0.28 -6.21 -10.96
CA TRP A 95 0.88 -7.38 -11.61
C TRP A 95 1.67 -7.00 -12.88
N ILE A 96 1.15 -6.07 -13.68
CA ILE A 96 1.88 -5.54 -14.85
C ILE A 96 3.14 -4.81 -14.42
N ILE A 97 3.04 -3.93 -13.41
CA ILE A 97 4.17 -3.17 -12.86
C ILE A 97 5.24 -4.12 -12.31
N GLY A 98 4.85 -5.09 -11.48
CA GLY A 98 5.76 -6.08 -10.90
C GLY A 98 6.47 -6.93 -11.98
N THR A 99 5.76 -7.27 -13.06
CA THR A 99 6.37 -7.93 -14.23
C THR A 99 7.47 -7.04 -14.83
N ILE A 100 7.21 -5.75 -15.02
CA ILE A 100 8.22 -4.81 -15.54
C ILE A 100 9.40 -4.68 -14.56
N LEU A 101 9.12 -4.53 -13.26
CA LEU A 101 10.16 -4.45 -12.23
C LEU A 101 11.03 -5.71 -12.18
N SER A 102 10.43 -6.88 -12.44
CA SER A 102 11.15 -8.16 -12.49
C SER A 102 12.19 -8.22 -13.62
N LEU A 103 12.00 -7.43 -14.68
CA LEU A 103 12.94 -7.32 -15.79
C LEU A 103 14.08 -6.32 -15.54
N LEU A 104 13.95 -5.46 -14.54
CA LEU A 104 14.96 -4.44 -14.23
C LEU A 104 16.16 -5.05 -13.48
N PRO A 105 17.34 -4.43 -13.59
CA PRO A 105 18.47 -4.73 -12.72
C PRO A 105 18.07 -4.64 -11.24
N ARG A 106 18.53 -5.61 -10.43
CA ARG A 106 18.13 -5.72 -9.01
C ARG A 106 18.30 -4.43 -8.23
N LYS A 107 19.41 -3.75 -8.41
CA LYS A 107 19.69 -2.48 -7.73
C LYS A 107 18.64 -1.42 -8.03
N ILE A 108 18.20 -1.30 -9.29
CA ILE A 108 17.18 -0.35 -9.70
C ILE A 108 15.82 -0.77 -9.12
N CYS A 109 15.47 -2.05 -9.22
CA CYS A 109 14.24 -2.60 -8.67
C CYS A 109 14.13 -2.30 -7.16
N PHE A 110 15.13 -2.66 -6.38
CA PHE A 110 15.15 -2.42 -4.93
C PHE A 110 15.15 -0.93 -4.57
N HIS A 111 15.80 -0.09 -5.36
CA HIS A 111 15.75 1.36 -5.15
C HIS A 111 14.35 1.91 -5.38
N LEU A 112 13.65 1.44 -6.41
CA LEU A 112 12.27 1.83 -6.68
C LEU A 112 11.34 1.35 -5.56
N HIS A 113 11.47 0.11 -5.08
CA HIS A 113 10.72 -0.37 -3.92
C HIS A 113 11.01 0.47 -2.67
N THR A 114 12.28 0.78 -2.38
CA THR A 114 12.64 1.65 -1.25
C THR A 114 11.88 2.99 -1.28
N ILE A 115 11.77 3.60 -2.46
CA ILE A 115 11.03 4.86 -2.64
C ILE A 115 9.54 4.64 -2.43
N ALA A 116 9.01 3.55 -2.96
CA ALA A 116 7.62 3.23 -2.93
C ALA A 116 7.12 2.97 -1.50
N GLU A 117 7.81 2.12 -0.75
CA GLU A 117 7.47 1.82 0.65
C GLU A 117 7.55 3.08 1.54
N LYS A 118 8.55 3.94 1.33
CA LYS A 118 8.61 5.24 2.03
C LYS A 118 7.43 6.14 1.73
N LYS A 119 6.92 6.11 0.50
CA LYS A 119 5.73 6.88 0.14
C LYS A 119 4.48 6.29 0.76
N ALA A 120 4.35 4.96 0.81
CA ALA A 120 3.25 4.28 1.47
C ALA A 120 3.24 4.62 2.97
N ALA A 121 4.38 4.51 3.66
CA ALA A 121 4.51 4.90 5.07
C ALA A 121 4.06 6.35 5.33
N ARG A 122 4.52 7.31 4.51
CA ARG A 122 4.09 8.72 4.60
C ARG A 122 2.61 8.90 4.31
N GLY A 123 2.06 8.09 3.40
CA GLY A 123 0.62 8.08 3.12
C GLY A 123 -0.17 7.76 4.38
N TYR A 124 0.21 6.72 5.11
CA TYR A 124 -0.42 6.36 6.39
C TYR A 124 -0.22 7.42 7.47
N GLU A 125 0.98 7.99 7.59
CA GLU A 125 1.26 9.09 8.51
C GLU A 125 0.32 10.27 8.29
N ASN A 126 0.16 10.71 7.05
CA ASN A 126 -0.75 11.80 6.68
C ASN A 126 -2.20 11.49 7.08
N ILE A 127 -2.67 10.25 6.86
CA ILE A 127 -4.01 9.84 7.26
C ILE A 127 -4.16 9.92 8.79
N VAL A 128 -3.18 9.42 9.54
CA VAL A 128 -3.20 9.47 11.01
C VAL A 128 -3.22 10.90 11.52
N GLU A 129 -2.45 11.79 10.90
CA GLU A 129 -2.46 13.22 11.25
C GLU A 129 -3.81 13.89 10.99
N GLU A 130 -4.39 13.65 9.81
CA GLU A 130 -5.70 14.19 9.44
C GLU A 130 -6.82 13.68 10.37
N LEU A 131 -6.85 12.38 10.64
CA LEU A 131 -7.75 11.79 11.63
C LEU A 131 -7.59 12.43 13.03
N SER A 132 -6.39 12.91 13.35
CA SER A 132 -6.14 13.56 14.65
C SER A 132 -6.71 14.96 14.75
N LYS A 133 -6.93 15.63 13.64
CA LYS A 133 -7.53 16.97 13.56
C LYS A 133 -9.06 16.93 13.57
N ASN A 134 -9.66 15.81 13.19
CA ASN A 134 -11.10 15.67 13.08
C ASN A 134 -11.71 15.13 14.37
N ASN A 135 -12.50 15.98 15.06
CA ASN A 135 -13.13 15.65 16.34
C ASN A 135 -14.52 14.99 16.22
N ASP A 136 -15.05 14.85 15.00
CA ASP A 136 -16.44 14.45 14.75
C ASP A 136 -16.67 12.93 14.73
N LEU A 137 -15.60 12.15 14.82
CA LEU A 137 -15.66 10.69 14.83
C LEU A 137 -15.80 10.12 16.24
N GLU A 138 -16.52 9.00 16.37
CA GLU A 138 -16.50 8.25 17.62
C GLU A 138 -15.07 7.94 18.04
N LYS A 139 -14.66 8.43 19.21
CA LYS A 139 -13.28 8.35 19.69
C LYS A 139 -12.69 6.94 19.67
N ASN A 140 -13.52 5.93 19.89
CA ASN A 140 -13.10 4.53 19.90
C ASN A 140 -12.79 4.00 18.50
N GLN A 141 -13.64 4.27 17.50
CA GLN A 141 -13.42 3.86 16.11
C GLN A 141 -12.19 4.56 15.53
N GLN A 142 -12.04 5.85 15.81
CA GLN A 142 -10.87 6.62 15.41
C GLN A 142 -9.58 6.05 16.01
N TYR A 143 -9.60 5.66 17.29
CA TYR A 143 -8.44 5.07 17.95
C TYR A 143 -8.04 3.74 17.32
N ILE A 144 -9.01 2.85 17.07
CA ILE A 144 -8.75 1.52 16.45
C ILE A 144 -8.17 1.72 15.04
N PHE A 145 -8.76 2.62 14.25
CA PHE A 145 -8.29 2.86 12.89
C PHE A 145 -6.87 3.46 12.85
N LYS A 146 -6.59 4.43 13.72
CA LYS A 146 -5.23 4.97 13.86
C LYS A 146 -4.21 3.90 14.23
N LYS A 147 -4.54 3.03 15.18
CA LYS A 147 -3.66 1.95 15.59
C LYS A 147 -3.39 0.97 14.45
N LEU A 148 -4.41 0.66 13.63
CA LEU A 148 -4.26 -0.16 12.43
C LEU A 148 -3.29 0.50 11.45
N LEU A 149 -3.51 1.76 11.09
CA LEU A 149 -2.67 2.51 10.16
C LEU A 149 -1.22 2.66 10.65
N GLN A 150 -1.02 2.88 11.96
CA GLN A 150 0.31 2.92 12.56
C GLN A 150 1.05 1.59 12.46
N GLY A 151 0.33 0.47 12.60
CA GLY A 151 0.90 -0.86 12.37
C GLY A 151 1.38 -1.04 10.94
N MET A 152 0.54 -0.70 9.96
CA MET A 152 0.88 -0.75 8.53
C MET A 152 2.06 0.18 8.21
N MET A 153 2.02 1.43 8.66
CA MET A 153 3.12 2.39 8.48
C MET A 153 4.47 1.84 8.99
N ASN A 154 4.47 1.18 10.14
CA ASN A 154 5.69 0.59 10.68
C ASN A 154 6.23 -0.53 9.78
N ASN A 155 5.35 -1.38 9.21
CA ASN A 155 5.75 -2.43 8.29
C ASN A 155 6.35 -1.84 7.00
N GLU A 156 5.73 -0.79 6.42
CA GLU A 156 6.28 -0.10 5.24
C GLU A 156 7.68 0.50 5.50
N CYS A 157 7.90 1.03 6.69
CA CYS A 157 9.24 1.49 7.08
C CYS A 157 10.24 0.33 7.11
N ILE A 158 9.84 -0.83 7.63
CA ILE A 158 10.68 -2.04 7.67
C ILE A 158 10.94 -2.54 6.24
N HIS A 159 9.92 -2.65 5.39
CA HIS A 159 10.07 -3.03 3.98
C HIS A 159 11.04 -2.11 3.24
N SER A 160 10.90 -0.81 3.44
CA SER A 160 11.79 0.19 2.85
C SER A 160 13.26 -0.01 3.25
N GLU A 161 13.55 -0.31 4.51
CA GLU A 161 14.93 -0.55 4.98
C GLU A 161 15.45 -1.91 4.48
N ILE A 162 14.60 -2.95 4.35
CA ILE A 162 14.97 -4.22 3.73
C ILE A 162 15.39 -4.00 2.27
N PHE A 163 14.60 -3.29 1.47
CA PHE A 163 14.93 -3.01 0.07
C PHE A 163 16.17 -2.13 -0.07
N LYS A 164 16.33 -1.13 0.79
CA LYS A 164 17.52 -0.29 0.84
C LYS A 164 18.78 -1.10 1.16
N TYR A 165 18.69 -2.04 2.11
CA TYR A 165 19.79 -2.96 2.40
C TYR A 165 20.15 -3.79 1.17
N HIS A 166 19.17 -4.41 0.51
CA HIS A 166 19.40 -5.18 -0.72
C HIS A 166 19.95 -4.32 -1.86
N SER A 167 19.47 -3.09 -2.03
CA SER A 167 19.99 -2.15 -3.02
C SER A 167 21.49 -1.84 -2.81
N ASN A 168 21.95 -1.84 -1.57
CA ASN A 168 23.34 -1.54 -1.24
C ASN A 168 24.29 -2.74 -1.42
N ILE A 169 23.80 -3.96 -1.20
CA ILE A 169 24.66 -5.16 -1.28
C ILE A 169 24.71 -5.77 -2.70
N PHE A 170 23.70 -5.54 -3.52
CA PHE A 170 23.68 -6.04 -4.90
C PHE A 170 24.31 -5.06 -5.87
N HIS A 171 25.52 -5.40 -6.37
CA HIS A 171 26.30 -4.61 -7.33
C HIS A 171 26.18 -5.12 -8.78
N GLY A 172 25.20 -5.99 -9.10
CA GLY A 172 25.04 -6.61 -10.43
C GLY A 172 23.59 -6.95 -10.79
N TRP A 173 23.44 -7.53 -12.00
CA TRP A 173 22.17 -8.04 -12.54
C TRP A 173 21.58 -9.16 -11.68
#